data_a4fd87c540c597815b7e65dc7fbae8b2
#
_entry.id   a4fd87c540c597815b7e65dc7fbae8b2
#
_cell.length_a   1.000
_cell.length_b   1.000
_cell.length_c   1.000
_cell.angle_alpha   90.00
_cell.angle_beta   90.00
_cell.angle_gamma   90.00
#
_symmetry.space_group_name_H-M   'P 1'
#
loop_
_entity.id
_entity.type
_entity.pdbx_description
1 polymer ?
#
loop_
_entity_poly.entity_id
_entity_poly.type
_entity_poly.pdbx_seq_one_letter_code
_entity_poly.pdbx_strand_id
1 'polypeptide(L)'
;NRTEGDPFSAKYVKEWAKDRVADSGSTINIKGIENIPDQNGILFMSNHQSNFDILLLLAELPVQHGFVAKVELDHIPFFSRWMRCIHCLFMDRNDMKQSAQTIIDGIKQLKAGINMVIFPEGTRSKGAPVGEFKAGSFKLATKSKAPIVPVTIDGTYKVMEGNKNKIKPAE
;
A
#
# COMPACT_ATOMS: atom_id res chain seq x y z
N ASN A 1 22.88 10.61 -2.79
CA ASN A 1 22.31 9.48 -3.53
C ASN A 1 21.66 8.53 -2.51
N ARG A 2 20.35 8.60 -2.35
CA ARG A 2 19.58 7.67 -1.52
C ARG A 2 19.29 6.43 -2.35
N THR A 3 19.56 5.28 -1.77
CA THR A 3 19.33 3.97 -2.39
C THR A 3 17.94 3.43 -2.02
N GLU A 4 17.46 2.44 -2.76
CA GLU A 4 16.23 1.71 -2.40
C GLU A 4 16.34 1.15 -0.98
N GLY A 5 15.28 1.30 -0.18
CA GLY A 5 15.24 0.81 1.20
C GLY A 5 15.97 1.65 2.23
N ASP A 6 16.29 2.90 1.91
CA ASP A 6 16.93 3.81 2.86
C ASP A 6 16.03 4.04 4.09
N PRO A 7 16.47 3.65 5.32
CA PRO A 7 15.67 3.80 6.54
C PRO A 7 15.26 5.24 6.84
N PHE A 8 16.08 6.21 6.44
CA PHE A 8 15.77 7.64 6.59
C PHE A 8 14.56 8.01 5.72
N SER A 9 14.52 7.55 4.47
CA SER A 9 13.39 7.80 3.57
C SER A 9 12.10 7.19 4.09
N ALA A 10 12.15 5.97 4.63
CA ALA A 10 10.99 5.30 5.23
C ALA A 10 10.43 6.07 6.43
N LYS A 11 11.31 6.50 7.35
CA LYS A 11 10.92 7.32 8.50
C LYS A 11 10.27 8.63 8.05
N TYR A 12 10.90 9.33 7.11
CA TYR A 12 10.40 10.60 6.61
C TYR A 12 9.03 10.46 5.93
N VAL A 13 8.85 9.42 5.10
CA VAL A 13 7.57 9.14 4.44
C VAL A 13 6.48 8.83 5.47
N LYS A 14 6.79 8.07 6.52
CA LYS A 14 5.84 7.76 7.59
C LYS A 14 5.40 9.02 8.34
N GLU A 15 6.33 9.88 8.77
CA GLU A 15 5.99 11.12 9.46
C GLU A 15 5.21 12.07 8.55
N TRP A 16 5.59 12.20 7.28
CA TRP A 16 4.83 12.97 6.30
C TRP A 16 3.40 12.43 6.14
N ALA A 17 3.21 11.11 6.10
CA ALA A 17 1.89 10.50 5.99
C ALA A 17 1.04 10.77 7.23
N LYS A 18 1.63 10.69 8.43
CA LYS A 18 0.94 11.06 9.69
C LYS A 18 0.46 12.50 9.68
N ASP A 19 1.31 13.44 9.24
CA ASP A 19 0.92 14.84 9.11
C ASP A 19 -0.27 15.00 8.16
N ARG A 20 -0.26 14.31 7.01
CA ARG A 20 -1.38 14.37 6.05
C ARG A 20 -2.66 13.75 6.59
N VAL A 21 -2.56 12.66 7.35
CA VAL A 21 -3.71 12.08 8.06
C VAL A 21 -4.24 13.04 9.11
N ALA A 22 -3.37 13.64 9.93
CA ALA A 22 -3.75 14.64 10.92
C ALA A 22 -4.41 15.89 10.31
N ASP A 23 -3.83 16.41 9.21
CA ASP A 23 -4.38 17.58 8.49
C ASP A 23 -5.79 17.33 7.91
N SER A 24 -6.16 16.06 7.69
CA SER A 24 -7.52 15.72 7.24
C SER A 24 -8.57 15.99 8.33
N GLY A 25 -8.16 16.09 9.59
CA GLY A 25 -9.04 16.23 10.75
C GLY A 25 -9.89 14.98 11.03
N SER A 26 -9.55 13.84 10.40
CA SER A 26 -10.30 12.58 10.54
C SER A 26 -9.93 11.85 11.82
N THR A 27 -10.88 11.14 12.40
CA THR A 27 -10.65 10.22 13.52
C THR A 27 -10.30 8.85 13.00
N ILE A 28 -9.18 8.28 13.46
CA ILE A 28 -8.71 6.96 13.06
C ILE A 28 -8.87 5.98 14.22
N ASN A 29 -9.62 4.92 13.98
CA ASN A 29 -9.80 3.81 14.93
C ASN A 29 -9.07 2.58 14.40
N ILE A 30 -8.05 2.10 15.13
CA ILE A 30 -7.24 0.94 14.74
C ILE A 30 -7.51 -0.21 15.71
N LYS A 31 -7.68 -1.41 15.16
CA LYS A 31 -7.86 -2.66 15.92
C LYS A 31 -7.02 -3.76 15.30
N GLY A 32 -6.49 -4.66 16.14
CA GLY A 32 -5.80 -5.87 15.69
C GLY A 32 -4.35 -5.64 15.27
N ILE A 33 -3.75 -4.49 15.59
CA ILE A 33 -2.34 -4.22 15.27
C ILE A 33 -1.40 -5.18 16.00
N GLU A 34 -1.83 -5.67 17.15
CA GLU A 34 -1.15 -6.69 17.95
C GLU A 34 -1.09 -8.07 17.30
N ASN A 35 -1.91 -8.31 16.27
CA ASN A 35 -1.94 -9.56 15.51
C ASN A 35 -0.91 -9.60 14.37
N ILE A 36 -0.18 -8.51 14.13
CA ILE A 36 0.88 -8.48 13.11
C ILE A 36 2.04 -9.34 13.62
N PRO A 37 2.48 -10.37 12.86
CA PRO A 37 3.57 -11.22 13.27
C PRO A 37 4.88 -10.44 13.48
N ASP A 38 5.64 -10.78 14.53
CA ASP A 38 6.98 -10.23 14.77
C ASP A 38 8.00 -10.88 13.83
N GLN A 39 7.89 -10.59 12.55
CA GLN A 39 8.80 -11.06 11.51
C GLN A 39 8.81 -10.10 10.32
N ASN A 40 9.76 -10.28 9.42
CA ASN A 40 9.88 -9.56 8.16
C ASN A 40 9.31 -10.36 6.98
N GLY A 41 9.10 -9.71 5.85
CA GLY A 41 8.57 -10.33 4.64
C GLY A 41 7.07 -10.61 4.71
N ILE A 42 6.31 -9.74 5.35
CA ILE A 42 4.85 -9.83 5.49
C ILE A 42 4.17 -9.26 4.25
N LEU A 43 3.14 -9.93 3.77
CA LEU A 43 2.22 -9.41 2.75
C LEU A 43 0.94 -8.92 3.42
N PHE A 44 0.75 -7.61 3.50
CA PHE A 44 -0.51 -6.99 3.88
C PHE A 44 -1.45 -6.97 2.68
N MET A 45 -2.62 -7.57 2.81
CA MET A 45 -3.65 -7.57 1.78
C MET A 45 -4.85 -6.76 2.26
N SER A 46 -5.12 -5.64 1.61
CA SER A 46 -6.18 -4.71 2.00
C SER A 46 -7.20 -4.50 0.90
N ASN A 47 -8.46 -4.29 1.27
CA ASN A 47 -9.43 -3.67 0.37
C ASN A 47 -8.99 -2.23 0.04
N HIS A 48 -9.53 -1.67 -1.05
CA HIS A 48 -9.11 -0.35 -1.54
C HIS A 48 -10.30 0.56 -1.80
N GLN A 49 -10.52 1.54 -0.91
CA GLN A 49 -11.62 2.48 -1.04
C GLN A 49 -11.21 3.83 -1.66
N SER A 50 -9.99 4.28 -1.35
CA SER A 50 -9.56 5.66 -1.58
C SER A 50 -8.06 5.76 -1.83
N ASN A 51 -7.60 6.85 -2.44
CA ASN A 51 -6.19 7.21 -2.41
C ASN A 51 -5.71 7.48 -0.98
N PHE A 52 -6.61 7.84 -0.07
CA PHE A 52 -6.31 8.08 1.33
C PHE A 52 -5.88 6.80 2.07
N ASP A 53 -6.25 5.61 1.58
CA ASP A 53 -5.81 4.33 2.15
C ASP A 53 -4.29 4.21 2.20
N ILE A 54 -3.61 4.74 1.18
CA ILE A 54 -2.14 4.69 1.10
C ILE A 54 -1.52 5.52 2.21
N LEU A 55 -2.04 6.74 2.44
CA LEU A 55 -1.58 7.60 3.53
C LEU A 55 -1.83 6.97 4.89
N LEU A 56 -3.02 6.38 5.07
CA LEU A 56 -3.40 5.70 6.30
C LEU A 56 -2.46 4.52 6.60
N LEU A 57 -2.21 3.66 5.64
CA LEU A 57 -1.32 2.51 5.83
C LEU A 57 0.12 2.94 6.08
N LEU A 58 0.62 3.96 5.38
CA LEU A 58 1.96 4.52 5.61
C LEU A 58 2.11 5.11 7.02
N ALA A 59 1.06 5.76 7.52
CA ALA A 59 1.06 6.38 8.85
C ALA A 59 0.99 5.34 9.97
N GLU A 60 0.10 4.36 9.83
CA GLU A 60 -0.36 3.53 10.94
C GLU A 60 0.30 2.17 11.03
N LEU A 61 0.70 1.53 9.92
CA LEU A 61 1.39 0.25 10.02
C LEU A 61 2.72 0.40 10.77
N PRO A 62 3.01 -0.47 11.76
CA PRO A 62 4.20 -0.32 12.62
C PRO A 62 5.50 -0.68 11.91
N VAL A 63 5.43 -1.31 10.75
CA VAL A 63 6.57 -1.83 9.99
C VAL A 63 6.75 -1.08 8.66
N GLN A 64 8.01 -0.93 8.23
CA GLN A 64 8.29 -0.40 6.89
C GLN A 64 7.75 -1.35 5.83
N HIS A 65 7.14 -0.80 4.79
CA HIS A 65 6.55 -1.57 3.70
C HIS A 65 6.53 -0.77 2.39
N GLY A 66 6.53 -1.48 1.28
CA GLY A 66 6.27 -0.94 -0.05
C GLY A 66 4.85 -1.25 -0.52
N PHE A 67 4.51 -0.78 -1.71
CA PHE A 67 3.22 -1.01 -2.36
C PHE A 67 3.41 -1.57 -3.76
N VAL A 68 2.42 -2.33 -4.24
CA VAL A 68 2.25 -2.55 -5.67
C VAL A 68 1.38 -1.44 -6.22
N ALA A 69 2.00 -0.52 -6.93
CA ALA A 69 1.41 0.72 -7.44
C ALA A 69 1.14 0.62 -8.95
N LYS A 70 0.32 1.54 -9.46
CA LYS A 70 0.02 1.66 -10.88
C LYS A 70 1.24 2.24 -11.64
N VAL A 71 1.56 1.70 -12.82
CA VAL A 71 2.75 2.09 -13.60
C VAL A 71 2.77 3.57 -13.98
N GLU A 72 1.61 4.21 -14.13
CA GLU A 72 1.55 5.63 -14.46
C GLU A 72 2.18 6.53 -13.39
N LEU A 73 2.24 6.06 -12.13
CA LEU A 73 2.92 6.78 -11.05
C LEU A 73 4.45 6.76 -11.21
N ASP A 74 4.98 5.80 -11.96
CA ASP A 74 6.42 5.72 -12.24
C ASP A 74 6.91 6.87 -13.15
N HIS A 75 6.01 7.45 -13.93
CA HIS A 75 6.31 8.57 -14.81
C HIS A 75 6.28 9.95 -14.13
N ILE A 76 5.92 10.02 -12.85
CA ILE A 76 5.90 11.27 -12.09
C ILE A 76 7.30 11.53 -11.51
N PRO A 77 8.05 12.52 -12.01
CA PRO A 77 9.39 12.83 -11.52
C PRO A 77 9.40 13.08 -10.00
N PHE A 78 10.51 12.76 -9.35
CA PHE A 78 10.72 12.83 -7.90
C PHE A 78 9.80 11.90 -7.08
N PHE A 79 8.51 11.80 -7.41
CA PHE A 79 7.55 10.96 -6.71
C PHE A 79 7.87 9.47 -6.89
N SER A 80 8.10 9.03 -8.13
CA SER A 80 8.48 7.65 -8.41
C SER A 80 9.79 7.26 -7.72
N ARG A 81 10.76 8.17 -7.67
CA ARG A 81 12.00 7.93 -6.93
C ARG A 81 11.75 7.74 -5.43
N TRP A 82 10.87 8.53 -4.83
CA TRP A 82 10.46 8.37 -3.44
C TRP A 82 9.78 7.03 -3.19
N MET A 83 8.86 6.65 -4.07
CA MET A 83 8.20 5.34 -3.99
C MET A 83 9.21 4.19 -4.04
N ARG A 84 10.24 4.28 -4.89
CA ARG A 84 11.31 3.27 -4.95
C ARG A 84 12.12 3.22 -3.65
N CYS A 85 12.36 4.36 -2.99
CA CYS A 85 13.06 4.40 -1.71
C CYS A 85 12.33 3.63 -0.59
N ILE A 86 11.02 3.43 -0.71
CA ILE A 86 10.21 2.61 0.21
C ILE A 86 9.80 1.27 -0.41
N HIS A 87 10.55 0.79 -1.41
CA HIS A 87 10.34 -0.51 -2.07
C HIS A 87 9.02 -0.68 -2.83
N CYS A 88 8.39 0.39 -3.31
CA CYS A 88 7.24 0.26 -4.18
C CYS A 88 7.62 -0.36 -5.52
N LEU A 89 6.75 -1.23 -6.02
CA LEU A 89 6.80 -1.81 -7.36
C LEU A 89 5.70 -1.18 -8.22
N PHE A 90 5.99 -1.01 -9.51
CA PHE A 90 5.06 -0.45 -10.46
C PHE A 90 4.55 -1.53 -11.39
N MET A 91 3.23 -1.61 -11.55
CA MET A 91 2.56 -2.65 -12.33
C MET A 91 1.75 -2.02 -13.47
N ASP A 92 2.05 -2.40 -14.70
CA ASP A 92 1.17 -2.17 -15.84
C ASP A 92 0.16 -3.31 -15.95
N ARG A 93 -1.09 -3.01 -15.65
CA ARG A 93 -2.18 -4.00 -15.66
C ARG A 93 -2.64 -4.36 -17.07
N ASN A 94 -2.24 -3.57 -18.07
CA ASN A 94 -2.56 -3.81 -19.48
C ASN A 94 -1.47 -4.65 -20.17
N ASP A 95 -0.29 -4.77 -19.58
CA ASP A 95 0.81 -5.60 -20.05
C ASP A 95 0.97 -6.84 -19.15
N MET A 96 0.53 -8.01 -19.65
CA MET A 96 0.62 -9.28 -18.92
C MET A 96 2.06 -9.66 -18.56
N LYS A 97 3.03 -9.37 -19.44
CA LYS A 97 4.44 -9.71 -19.23
C LYS A 97 5.03 -8.84 -18.14
N GLN A 98 4.77 -7.53 -18.18
CA GLN A 98 5.22 -6.58 -17.16
C GLN A 98 4.54 -6.85 -15.82
N SER A 99 3.23 -7.13 -15.80
CA SER A 99 2.52 -7.54 -14.59
C SER A 99 3.11 -8.81 -13.96
N ALA A 100 3.42 -9.82 -14.78
CA ALA A 100 4.06 -11.06 -14.30
C ALA A 100 5.45 -10.78 -13.71
N GLN A 101 6.24 -9.91 -14.36
CA GLN A 101 7.56 -9.52 -13.85
C GLN A 101 7.43 -8.80 -12.51
N THR A 102 6.49 -7.88 -12.35
CA THR A 102 6.22 -7.18 -11.08
C THR A 102 5.89 -8.17 -9.96
N ILE A 103 5.10 -9.20 -10.24
CA ILE A 103 4.81 -10.26 -9.25
C ILE A 103 6.10 -11.03 -8.89
N ILE A 104 6.95 -11.36 -9.86
CA ILE A 104 8.24 -12.04 -9.61
C ILE A 104 9.12 -11.17 -8.70
N ASP A 105 9.21 -9.88 -8.96
CA ASP A 105 10.03 -8.96 -8.17
C ASP A 105 9.45 -8.77 -6.77
N GLY A 106 8.13 -8.72 -6.62
CA GLY A 106 7.47 -8.73 -5.31
C GLY A 106 7.75 -9.99 -4.50
N ILE A 107 7.75 -11.17 -5.15
CA ILE A 107 8.14 -12.43 -4.50
C ILE A 107 9.60 -12.38 -4.00
N LYS A 108 10.51 -11.80 -4.79
CA LYS A 108 11.92 -11.63 -4.38
C LYS A 108 12.03 -10.70 -3.18
N GLN A 109 11.33 -9.56 -3.19
CA GLN A 109 11.31 -8.61 -2.08
C GLN A 109 10.79 -9.25 -0.79
N LEU A 110 9.65 -9.95 -0.84
CA LEU A 110 9.10 -10.66 0.31
C LEU A 110 10.07 -11.71 0.87
N LYS A 111 10.74 -12.48 0.00
CA LYS A 111 11.77 -13.46 0.41
C LYS A 111 13.01 -12.79 1.00
N ALA A 112 13.31 -11.56 0.62
CA ALA A 112 14.40 -10.75 1.18
C ALA A 112 14.02 -10.07 2.51
N GLY A 113 12.82 -10.33 3.03
CA GLY A 113 12.35 -9.74 4.29
C GLY A 113 11.71 -8.35 4.13
N ILE A 114 11.41 -7.91 2.91
CA ILE A 114 10.77 -6.62 2.69
C ILE A 114 9.26 -6.81 2.76
N ASN A 115 8.59 -6.06 3.64
CA ASN A 115 7.13 -6.10 3.77
C ASN A 115 6.47 -5.35 2.61
N MET A 116 5.30 -5.80 2.22
CA MET A 116 4.59 -5.26 1.07
C MET A 116 3.08 -5.16 1.34
N VAL A 117 2.47 -4.11 0.83
CA VAL A 117 1.02 -3.94 0.77
C VAL A 117 0.53 -4.16 -0.65
N ILE A 118 -0.54 -4.91 -0.80
CA ILE A 118 -1.26 -5.07 -2.07
C ILE A 118 -2.76 -4.87 -1.86
N PHE A 119 -3.38 -4.24 -2.84
CA PHE A 119 -4.84 -4.13 -2.97
C PHE A 119 -5.32 -5.13 -4.02
N PRO A 120 -5.82 -6.32 -3.63
CA PRO A 120 -6.09 -7.41 -4.56
C PRO A 120 -7.24 -7.11 -5.53
N GLU A 121 -8.11 -6.15 -5.22
CA GLU A 121 -9.15 -5.66 -6.15
C GLU A 121 -8.53 -5.03 -7.42
N GLY A 122 -7.33 -4.48 -7.30
CA GLY A 122 -6.66 -3.79 -8.39
C GLY A 122 -7.29 -2.46 -8.80
N THR A 123 -8.32 -2.00 -8.11
CA THR A 123 -8.98 -0.71 -8.31
C THR A 123 -9.59 -0.23 -7.00
N ARG A 124 -9.93 1.06 -6.91
CA ARG A 124 -10.61 1.63 -5.75
C ARG A 124 -12.11 1.44 -5.88
N SER A 125 -12.77 1.03 -4.80
CA SER A 125 -14.23 0.88 -4.74
C SER A 125 -14.97 2.23 -4.63
N LYS A 126 -14.32 3.26 -4.05
CA LYS A 126 -14.88 4.61 -3.85
C LYS A 126 -16.22 4.61 -3.07
N GLY A 127 -16.36 3.70 -2.12
CA GLY A 127 -17.57 3.53 -1.32
C GLY A 127 -18.55 2.48 -1.85
N ALA A 128 -18.29 1.87 -3.00
CA ALA A 128 -19.00 0.67 -3.45
C ALA A 128 -18.56 -0.55 -2.60
N PRO A 129 -19.31 -1.65 -2.61
CA PRO A 129 -18.87 -2.90 -1.98
C PRO A 129 -17.48 -3.34 -2.47
N VAL A 130 -16.80 -4.12 -1.62
CA VAL A 130 -15.48 -4.70 -1.95
C VAL A 130 -15.60 -5.52 -3.24
N GLY A 131 -14.70 -5.24 -4.19
CA GLY A 131 -14.66 -5.90 -5.48
C GLY A 131 -14.04 -7.29 -5.43
N GLU A 132 -14.09 -7.99 -6.55
CA GLU A 132 -13.46 -9.30 -6.69
C GLU A 132 -11.94 -9.23 -6.55
N PHE A 133 -11.37 -10.13 -5.75
CA PHE A 133 -9.94 -10.25 -5.54
C PHE A 133 -9.28 -11.01 -6.69
N LYS A 134 -8.30 -10.40 -7.32
CA LYS A 134 -7.55 -11.00 -8.42
C LYS A 134 -6.64 -12.11 -7.92
N ALA A 135 -6.83 -13.31 -8.43
CA ALA A 135 -6.04 -14.50 -8.06
C ALA A 135 -4.51 -14.31 -8.20
N GLY A 136 -4.08 -13.46 -9.14
CA GLY A 136 -2.67 -13.11 -9.31
C GLY A 136 -2.02 -12.49 -8.08
N SER A 137 -2.78 -11.75 -7.26
CA SER A 137 -2.30 -11.13 -6.02
C SER A 137 -1.85 -12.15 -4.98
N PHE A 138 -2.53 -13.30 -4.92
CA PHE A 138 -2.19 -14.37 -3.97
C PHE A 138 -0.90 -15.12 -4.33
N LYS A 139 -0.43 -15.02 -5.60
CA LYS A 139 0.86 -15.59 -6.00
C LYS A 139 2.03 -14.99 -5.24
N LEU A 140 1.91 -13.73 -4.79
CA LEU A 140 2.92 -13.09 -3.94
C LEU A 140 3.15 -13.92 -2.68
N ALA A 141 2.10 -14.26 -1.93
CA ALA A 141 2.20 -15.05 -0.72
C ALA A 141 2.56 -16.52 -1.00
N THR A 142 1.83 -17.18 -1.91
CA THR A 142 2.00 -18.62 -2.13
C THR A 142 3.38 -18.98 -2.67
N LYS A 143 4.00 -18.11 -3.47
CA LYS A 143 5.35 -18.34 -4.05
C LYS A 143 6.48 -17.83 -3.17
N SER A 144 6.26 -16.81 -2.36
CA SER A 144 7.25 -16.34 -1.37
C SER A 144 7.19 -17.13 -0.06
N LYS A 145 6.05 -17.74 0.26
CA LYS A 145 5.66 -18.29 1.57
C LYS A 145 5.55 -17.21 2.65
N ALA A 146 5.31 -15.98 2.23
CA ALA A 146 5.06 -14.86 3.14
C ALA A 146 3.73 -15.05 3.90
N PRO A 147 3.67 -14.72 5.18
CA PRO A 147 2.40 -14.65 5.90
C PRO A 147 1.54 -13.53 5.30
N ILE A 148 0.25 -13.78 5.21
CA ILE A 148 -0.74 -12.76 4.82
C ILE A 148 -1.32 -12.17 6.09
N VAL A 149 -1.27 -10.84 6.20
CA VAL A 149 -2.02 -10.08 7.20
C VAL A 149 -3.16 -9.38 6.47
N PRO A 150 -4.41 -9.81 6.65
CA PRO A 150 -5.55 -9.14 6.07
C PRO A 150 -5.77 -7.81 6.80
N VAL A 151 -5.99 -6.74 6.03
CA VAL A 151 -6.30 -5.41 6.55
C VAL A 151 -7.64 -4.97 5.96
N THR A 152 -8.53 -4.53 6.82
CA THR A 152 -9.82 -3.95 6.39
C THR A 152 -9.79 -2.45 6.66
N ILE A 153 -10.05 -1.66 5.60
CA ILE A 153 -10.18 -0.21 5.68
C ILE A 153 -11.63 0.15 5.41
N ASP A 154 -12.19 1.00 6.27
CA ASP A 154 -13.53 1.56 6.09
C ASP A 154 -13.53 3.07 6.33
N GLY A 155 -14.33 3.78 5.55
CA GLY A 155 -14.57 5.21 5.69
C GLY A 155 -13.63 6.13 4.93
N THR A 156 -12.46 5.70 4.45
CA THR A 156 -11.47 6.56 3.78
C THR A 156 -12.02 7.27 2.53
N TYR A 157 -12.92 6.65 1.78
CA TYR A 157 -13.56 7.29 0.63
C TYR A 157 -14.38 8.54 1.02
N LYS A 158 -14.89 8.59 2.26
CA LYS A 158 -15.59 9.76 2.81
C LYS A 158 -14.66 10.95 2.99
N VAL A 159 -13.35 10.68 3.22
CA VAL A 159 -12.35 11.74 3.38
C VAL A 159 -12.09 12.46 2.06
N MET A 160 -12.08 11.77 0.94
CA MET A 160 -11.62 12.31 -0.34
C MET A 160 -12.60 12.10 -1.50
N GLU A 161 -12.77 10.87 -2.01
CA GLU A 161 -13.53 10.61 -3.24
C GLU A 161 -15.02 10.93 -3.08
N GLY A 162 -15.62 10.65 -1.94
CA GLY A 162 -17.01 10.98 -1.62
C GLY A 162 -17.29 12.49 -1.57
N ASN A 163 -16.23 13.31 -1.49
CA ASN A 163 -16.31 14.77 -1.46
C ASN A 163 -15.75 15.43 -2.73
N LYS A 164 -15.89 14.80 -3.90
CA LYS A 164 -15.37 15.32 -5.18
C LYS A 164 -13.86 15.59 -5.11
N ASN A 165 -13.11 14.70 -4.47
CA ASN A 165 -11.66 14.79 -4.23
C ASN A 165 -11.22 16.01 -3.36
N LYS A 166 -12.11 16.57 -2.57
CA LYS A 166 -11.77 17.56 -1.54
C LYS A 166 -11.66 16.85 -0.19
N ILE A 167 -10.55 17.07 0.51
CA ILE A 167 -10.35 16.48 1.83
C ILE A 167 -11.35 17.09 2.83
N LYS A 168 -12.08 16.21 3.52
CA LYS A 168 -12.98 16.55 4.63
C LYS A 168 -12.80 15.54 5.75
N PRO A 169 -12.96 15.97 7.01
CA PRO A 169 -12.94 15.05 8.14
C PRO A 169 -13.99 13.94 7.99
N ALA A 170 -13.61 12.74 8.37
CA ALA A 170 -14.49 11.58 8.46
C ALA A 170 -14.05 10.65 9.60
N GLU A 171 -14.94 9.74 9.96
CA GLU A 171 -14.71 8.66 10.92
C GLU A 171 -14.80 7.31 10.21
#